data_4542cd4799fa57994570a25497e2f0d5
#
_entry.id   4542cd4799fa57994570a25497e2f0d5
#
_cell.length_a   1.000
_cell.length_b   1.000
_cell.length_c   1.000
_cell.angle_alpha   90.00
_cell.angle_beta   90.00
_cell.angle_gamma   90.00
#
_symmetry.space_group_name_H-M   'P 1'
#
loop_
_entity.id
_entity.type
_entity.pdbx_description
1 polymer ?
#
loop_
_entity_poly.entity_id
_entity_poly.type
_entity_poly.pdbx_seq_one_letter_code
_entity_poly.pdbx_strand_id
1 'polypeptide(L)'
;MLQTLHNNLMSNILQDIFKDNYERMIYTLHPRKSVIENVDRMINCGDPSFGGAMYGCGKCGTLKFVPFRCHSRFCPTCGTKYSIDRTTSMSFKLINVQHRHCVFTIDSELRHFFLEDRELLGLLFEAVQSVILRMFHKDNKTEKFTPGFILVLHTFGRDLKWNPHIHCLLSEGGIGNSGLWRAKTHFNYTYLRNAFRTALLNLMEKKLGSSFKKVKAKCYKEHKEGFYVYAKPNKCNPTVVAKYIGRYLGRPVIATSRIDSYDGENVTFHYNRHEDDQ
;
A
#
# COMPACT_ATOMS: atom_id res chain seq x y z
N MET A 1 -1.79 45.80 -22.61
CA MET A 1 -1.72 44.51 -23.31
C MET A 1 -1.28 43.46 -22.32
N LEU A 2 -2.23 42.86 -21.61
CA LEU A 2 -2.01 41.73 -20.73
C LEU A 2 -2.06 40.48 -21.60
N GLN A 3 -0.90 40.01 -22.06
CA GLN A 3 -0.78 38.68 -22.66
C GLN A 3 -1.07 37.66 -21.60
N THR A 4 -2.21 37.04 -21.76
CA THR A 4 -2.67 35.84 -21.04
C THR A 4 -1.62 34.77 -21.16
N LEU A 5 -0.80 34.62 -20.12
CA LEU A 5 -0.02 33.41 -19.88
C LEU A 5 -1.00 32.29 -19.49
N HIS A 6 -1.67 31.74 -20.49
CA HIS A 6 -2.28 30.41 -20.35
C HIS A 6 -1.13 29.40 -20.28
N ASN A 7 -0.54 29.26 -19.10
CA ASN A 7 0.11 28.01 -18.78
C ASN A 7 -1.00 26.96 -18.80
N ASN A 8 -1.07 26.18 -19.87
CA ASN A 8 -1.79 24.92 -19.93
C ASN A 8 -1.27 24.05 -18.78
N LEU A 9 -1.82 24.24 -17.59
CA LEU A 9 -1.80 23.22 -16.56
C LEU A 9 -2.63 22.07 -17.14
N MET A 10 -1.96 21.13 -17.82
CA MET A 10 -2.60 19.92 -18.29
C MET A 10 -3.25 19.29 -17.06
N SER A 11 -4.59 19.31 -17.02
CA SER A 11 -5.34 18.55 -16.06
C SER A 11 -4.90 17.08 -16.20
N ASN A 12 -4.80 16.43 -15.08
CA ASN A 12 -4.42 15.02 -15.08
C ASN A 12 -5.67 14.22 -15.40
N ILE A 13 -5.65 13.30 -16.35
CA ILE A 13 -6.79 12.47 -16.75
C ILE A 13 -7.59 11.91 -15.55
N LEU A 14 -6.91 11.60 -14.44
CA LEU A 14 -7.59 11.15 -13.23
C LEU A 14 -8.37 12.28 -12.54
N GLN A 15 -7.88 13.53 -12.59
CA GLN A 15 -8.63 14.69 -12.09
C GLN A 15 -9.87 14.93 -12.92
N ASP A 16 -9.78 14.79 -14.25
CA ASP A 16 -10.92 14.96 -15.17
C ASP A 16 -11.98 13.89 -14.91
N ILE A 17 -11.59 12.62 -14.81
CA ILE A 17 -12.50 11.52 -14.48
C ILE A 17 -13.27 11.79 -13.18
N PHE A 18 -12.57 12.20 -12.12
CA PHE A 18 -13.23 12.47 -10.84
C PHE A 18 -14.05 13.75 -10.85
N LYS A 19 -13.63 14.78 -11.58
CA LYS A 19 -14.36 16.04 -11.72
C LYS A 19 -15.69 15.82 -12.43
N ASP A 20 -15.70 15.10 -13.54
CA ASP A 20 -16.89 14.82 -14.34
C ASP A 20 -17.89 13.92 -13.59
N ASN A 21 -17.38 13.02 -12.73
CA ASN A 21 -18.22 12.06 -12.01
C ASN A 21 -18.40 12.38 -10.52
N TYR A 22 -17.99 13.57 -10.05
CA TYR A 22 -17.95 13.89 -8.62
C TYR A 22 -19.34 13.83 -7.97
N GLU A 23 -20.33 14.51 -8.51
CA GLU A 23 -21.69 14.52 -7.98
C GLU A 23 -22.32 13.13 -8.04
N ARG A 24 -22.20 12.45 -9.19
CA ARG A 24 -22.69 11.09 -9.35
C ARG A 24 -22.09 10.15 -8.30
N MET A 25 -20.80 10.25 -8.06
CA MET A 25 -20.09 9.46 -7.04
C MET A 25 -20.69 9.68 -5.65
N ILE A 26 -20.92 10.93 -5.26
CA ILE A 26 -21.48 11.27 -3.94
C ILE A 26 -22.88 10.69 -3.77
N TYR A 27 -23.76 10.93 -4.75
CA TYR A 27 -25.18 10.57 -4.63
C TYR A 27 -25.46 9.08 -4.85
N THR A 28 -24.63 8.36 -5.61
CA THR A 28 -24.89 6.94 -5.89
C THR A 28 -24.07 5.98 -5.02
N LEU A 29 -22.84 6.34 -4.66
CA LEU A 29 -21.94 5.44 -3.93
C LEU A 29 -21.90 5.72 -2.43
N HIS A 30 -22.41 6.86 -1.98
CA HIS A 30 -22.37 7.30 -0.58
C HIS A 30 -21.00 7.10 0.07
N PRO A 31 -19.92 7.63 -0.52
CA PRO A 31 -18.57 7.36 -0.05
C PRO A 31 -18.35 7.97 1.34
N ARG A 32 -17.43 7.40 2.10
CA ARG A 32 -17.07 7.93 3.42
C ARG A 32 -16.55 9.36 3.31
N LYS A 33 -16.77 10.17 4.34
CA LYS A 33 -16.34 11.57 4.43
C LYS A 33 -14.87 11.76 4.03
N SER A 34 -13.98 10.90 4.51
CA SER A 34 -12.55 10.96 4.15
C SER A 34 -12.26 10.74 2.67
N VAL A 35 -13.11 9.99 1.94
CA VAL A 35 -12.98 9.81 0.48
C VAL A 35 -13.41 11.10 -0.21
N ILE A 36 -14.57 11.65 0.17
CA ILE A 36 -15.08 12.92 -0.37
C ILE A 36 -14.03 14.03 -0.22
N GLU A 37 -13.50 14.25 0.99
CA GLU A 37 -12.48 15.27 1.25
C GLU A 37 -11.20 15.08 0.42
N ASN A 38 -10.77 13.84 0.21
CA ASN A 38 -9.57 13.58 -0.60
C ASN A 38 -9.81 13.78 -2.09
N VAL A 39 -10.99 13.42 -2.60
CA VAL A 39 -11.37 13.65 -4.01
C VAL A 39 -11.51 15.15 -4.25
N ASP A 40 -12.24 15.87 -3.38
CA ASP A 40 -12.44 17.31 -3.48
C ASP A 40 -11.10 18.07 -3.54
N ARG A 41 -10.20 17.76 -2.63
CA ARG A 41 -8.83 18.34 -2.67
C ARG A 41 -8.06 17.97 -3.93
N MET A 42 -8.24 16.74 -4.44
CA MET A 42 -7.52 16.28 -5.62
C MET A 42 -8.00 16.96 -6.90
N ILE A 43 -9.30 17.09 -7.11
CA ILE A 43 -9.85 17.73 -8.32
C ILE A 43 -9.45 19.19 -8.44
N ASN A 44 -9.19 19.86 -7.31
CA ASN A 44 -8.78 21.26 -7.23
C ASN A 44 -7.25 21.42 -7.08
N CYS A 45 -6.47 20.35 -7.17
CA CYS A 45 -5.03 20.39 -6.94
C CYS A 45 -4.27 21.13 -8.02
N GLY A 46 -3.65 22.24 -7.65
CA GLY A 46 -2.86 23.07 -8.56
C GLY A 46 -3.66 24.08 -9.37
N ASP A 47 -4.94 24.22 -9.07
CA ASP A 47 -5.77 25.27 -9.65
C ASP A 47 -5.44 26.61 -8.98
N PRO A 48 -5.05 27.65 -9.77
CA PRO A 48 -4.71 28.98 -9.24
C PRO A 48 -5.85 29.66 -8.48
N SER A 49 -7.13 29.34 -8.78
CA SER A 49 -8.29 29.92 -8.10
C SER A 49 -8.37 29.54 -6.61
N PHE A 50 -7.72 28.43 -6.22
CA PHE A 50 -7.61 28.00 -4.82
C PHE A 50 -6.38 28.59 -4.09
N GLY A 51 -5.73 29.58 -4.73
CA GLY A 51 -4.59 30.29 -4.15
C GLY A 51 -3.23 29.71 -4.51
N GLY A 52 -2.20 30.42 -4.11
CA GLY A 52 -0.80 30.07 -4.40
C GLY A 52 0.17 31.05 -3.75
N ALA A 53 1.44 30.85 -4.01
CA ALA A 53 2.53 31.74 -3.58
C ALA A 53 3.19 32.40 -4.80
N MET A 54 3.45 33.71 -4.68
CA MET A 54 4.20 34.47 -5.68
C MET A 54 5.69 34.48 -5.30
N TYR A 55 6.53 34.04 -6.20
CA TYR A 55 7.98 34.08 -6.05
C TYR A 55 8.56 35.12 -6.99
N GLY A 56 9.49 35.96 -6.49
CA GLY A 56 10.24 36.95 -7.31
C GLY A 56 11.72 36.57 -7.40
N CYS A 57 12.29 36.68 -8.58
CA CYS A 57 13.72 36.56 -8.75
C CYS A 57 14.42 37.84 -8.34
N GLY A 58 15.28 37.82 -7.33
CA GLY A 58 16.04 38.97 -6.85
C GLY A 58 17.05 39.56 -7.88
N LYS A 59 17.38 38.80 -8.92
CA LYS A 59 18.34 39.28 -9.95
C LYS A 59 17.65 39.94 -11.16
N CYS A 60 16.54 39.36 -11.63
CA CYS A 60 15.88 39.79 -12.86
C CYS A 60 14.46 40.32 -12.68
N GLY A 61 13.93 40.32 -11.46
CA GLY A 61 12.57 40.76 -11.15
C GLY A 61 11.44 39.85 -11.68
N THR A 62 11.75 38.75 -12.37
CA THR A 62 10.74 37.85 -12.91
C THR A 62 9.89 37.28 -11.79
N LEU A 63 8.56 37.38 -11.93
CA LEU A 63 7.59 36.84 -11.01
C LEU A 63 7.11 35.46 -11.49
N LYS A 64 6.97 34.51 -10.54
CA LYS A 64 6.41 33.16 -10.78
C LYS A 64 5.35 32.85 -9.75
N PHE A 65 4.12 32.64 -10.22
CA PHE A 65 3.03 32.13 -9.38
C PHE A 65 3.09 30.61 -9.30
N VAL A 66 3.03 30.06 -8.10
CA VAL A 66 3.02 28.62 -7.83
C VAL A 66 1.73 28.29 -7.09
N PRO A 67 0.75 27.63 -7.72
CA PRO A 67 -0.52 27.27 -7.09
C PRO A 67 -0.32 26.24 -5.98
N PHE A 68 -1.16 26.31 -4.97
CA PHE A 68 -1.14 25.37 -3.84
C PHE A 68 -1.43 23.93 -4.30
N ARG A 69 -0.83 22.98 -3.59
CA ARG A 69 -1.01 21.54 -3.83
C ARG A 69 -1.85 20.92 -2.73
N CYS A 70 -2.65 19.90 -3.10
CA CYS A 70 -3.59 19.26 -2.17
C CYS A 70 -2.92 18.38 -1.10
N HIS A 71 -1.67 18.00 -1.28
CA HIS A 71 -0.93 17.05 -0.42
C HIS A 71 -1.63 15.70 -0.18
N SER A 72 -2.70 15.42 -0.93
CA SER A 72 -3.41 14.15 -0.83
C SER A 72 -2.62 13.02 -1.50
N ARG A 73 -2.52 11.89 -0.83
CA ARG A 73 -1.95 10.66 -1.41
C ARG A 73 -2.82 10.10 -2.55
N PHE A 74 -4.06 10.51 -2.62
CA PHE A 74 -5.00 10.14 -3.67
C PHE A 74 -4.69 10.86 -4.99
N CYS A 75 -4.13 12.05 -4.92
CA CYS A 75 -3.71 12.83 -6.08
C CYS A 75 -2.46 12.22 -6.72
N PRO A 76 -2.44 11.96 -8.04
CA PRO A 76 -1.28 11.38 -8.72
C PRO A 76 0.01 12.20 -8.53
N THR A 77 -0.08 13.52 -8.65
CA THR A 77 1.07 14.42 -8.49
C THR A 77 1.58 14.45 -7.05
N CYS A 78 0.68 14.70 -6.07
CA CYS A 78 1.05 14.80 -4.67
C CYS A 78 1.40 13.42 -4.08
N GLY A 79 0.69 12.36 -4.49
CA GLY A 79 0.99 10.98 -4.08
C GLY A 79 2.34 10.50 -4.57
N THR A 80 2.76 10.89 -5.79
CA THR A 80 4.12 10.59 -6.29
C THR A 80 5.17 11.28 -5.43
N LYS A 81 5.01 12.57 -5.13
CA LYS A 81 5.92 13.30 -4.24
C LYS A 81 5.97 12.64 -2.85
N TYR A 82 4.81 12.38 -2.26
CA TYR A 82 4.73 11.67 -0.98
C TYR A 82 5.47 10.32 -1.00
N SER A 83 5.32 9.54 -2.08
CA SER A 83 6.01 8.26 -2.24
C SER A 83 7.53 8.42 -2.28
N ILE A 84 8.04 9.43 -2.98
CA ILE A 84 9.47 9.74 -3.04
C ILE A 84 9.99 10.13 -1.66
N ASP A 85 9.33 11.09 -0.99
CA ASP A 85 9.74 11.58 0.33
C ASP A 85 9.76 10.44 1.38
N ARG A 86 8.73 9.57 1.35
CA ARG A 86 8.65 8.40 2.24
C ARG A 86 9.72 7.35 1.92
N THR A 87 9.99 7.11 0.64
CA THR A 87 11.04 6.17 0.21
C THR A 87 12.40 6.64 0.68
N THR A 88 12.70 7.92 0.51
CA THR A 88 13.95 8.54 0.98
C THR A 88 14.07 8.43 2.50
N SER A 89 13.03 8.84 3.24
CA SER A 89 13.02 8.70 4.70
C SER A 89 13.21 7.26 5.17
N MET A 90 12.61 6.29 4.47
CA MET A 90 12.73 4.87 4.80
C MET A 90 14.12 4.32 4.52
N SER A 91 14.77 4.78 3.45
CA SER A 91 16.12 4.31 3.08
C SER A 91 17.16 4.57 4.18
N PHE A 92 16.99 5.66 4.93
CA PHE A 92 17.86 5.98 6.08
C PHE A 92 17.60 5.12 7.33
N LYS A 93 16.43 4.46 7.38
CA LYS A 93 16.05 3.59 8.51
C LYS A 93 16.37 2.13 8.27
N LEU A 94 16.69 1.76 7.04
CA LEU A 94 17.06 0.39 6.69
C LEU A 94 18.49 0.11 7.07
N ILE A 95 18.71 -0.98 7.79
CA ILE A 95 20.04 -1.51 8.07
C ILE A 95 20.62 -2.15 6.81
N ASN A 96 21.97 -2.15 6.67
CA ASN A 96 22.66 -2.70 5.51
C ASN A 96 22.79 -4.23 5.61
N VAL A 97 21.67 -4.93 5.46
CA VAL A 97 21.59 -6.39 5.45
C VAL A 97 20.70 -6.85 4.31
N GLN A 98 20.72 -8.16 4.03
CA GLN A 98 19.78 -8.74 3.07
C GLN A 98 18.32 -8.60 3.58
N HIS A 99 17.44 -8.23 2.67
CA HIS A 99 16.01 -8.12 2.94
C HIS A 99 15.21 -9.04 2.01
N ARG A 100 14.10 -9.51 2.50
CA ARG A 100 13.13 -10.31 1.76
C ARG A 100 11.80 -9.60 1.66
N HIS A 101 11.24 -9.58 0.45
CA HIS A 101 9.87 -9.14 0.27
C HIS A 101 8.91 -10.32 0.41
N CYS A 102 7.99 -10.22 1.34
CA CYS A 102 6.92 -11.17 1.54
C CYS A 102 5.57 -10.52 1.24
N VAL A 103 4.63 -11.31 0.72
CA VAL A 103 3.25 -10.88 0.54
C VAL A 103 2.35 -11.90 1.22
N PHE A 104 1.50 -11.44 2.13
CA PHE A 104 0.54 -12.25 2.86
C PHE A 104 -0.86 -11.93 2.35
N THR A 105 -1.47 -12.88 1.63
CA THR A 105 -2.78 -12.70 0.98
C THR A 105 -3.82 -13.57 1.67
N ILE A 106 -5.00 -12.99 1.90
CA ILE A 106 -6.13 -13.68 2.50
C ILE A 106 -6.98 -14.36 1.43
N ASP A 107 -7.77 -15.32 1.87
CA ASP A 107 -8.77 -15.96 1.02
C ASP A 107 -9.88 -14.98 0.56
N SER A 108 -10.42 -15.23 -0.62
CA SER A 108 -11.49 -14.42 -1.20
C SER A 108 -12.75 -14.38 -0.34
N GLU A 109 -13.09 -15.48 0.33
CA GLU A 109 -14.25 -15.56 1.21
C GLU A 109 -14.16 -14.68 2.46
N LEU A 110 -12.94 -14.32 2.86
CA LEU A 110 -12.74 -13.43 4.00
C LEU A 110 -12.83 -11.95 3.64
N ARG A 111 -12.72 -11.59 2.36
CA ARG A 111 -12.56 -10.20 1.92
C ARG A 111 -13.74 -9.31 2.28
N HIS A 112 -14.96 -9.85 2.26
CA HIS A 112 -16.17 -9.08 2.58
C HIS A 112 -16.17 -8.61 4.04
N PHE A 113 -15.70 -9.41 5.01
CA PHE A 113 -15.60 -8.99 6.41
C PHE A 113 -14.76 -7.71 6.57
N PHE A 114 -13.66 -7.61 5.84
CA PHE A 114 -12.77 -6.44 5.87
C PHE A 114 -13.33 -5.24 5.07
N LEU A 115 -14.30 -5.46 4.20
CA LEU A 115 -14.99 -4.39 3.49
C LEU A 115 -16.07 -3.78 4.36
N GLU A 116 -16.83 -4.62 5.06
CA GLU A 116 -17.91 -4.25 5.97
C GLU A 116 -17.37 -3.59 7.25
N ASP A 117 -16.37 -4.20 7.88
CA ASP A 117 -15.70 -3.65 9.05
C ASP A 117 -14.19 -3.44 8.78
N ARG A 118 -13.83 -2.18 8.53
CA ARG A 118 -12.43 -1.82 8.25
C ARG A 118 -11.51 -1.84 9.45
N GLU A 119 -12.01 -1.90 10.66
CA GLU A 119 -11.19 -2.08 11.86
C GLU A 119 -10.50 -3.44 11.85
N LEU A 120 -11.12 -4.44 11.21
CA LEU A 120 -10.53 -5.77 11.04
C LEU A 120 -9.22 -5.74 10.25
N LEU A 121 -8.97 -4.72 9.42
CA LEU A 121 -7.70 -4.56 8.70
C LEU A 121 -6.48 -4.50 9.64
N GLY A 122 -6.68 -4.05 10.89
CA GLY A 122 -5.66 -4.11 11.93
C GLY A 122 -5.20 -5.52 12.26
N LEU A 123 -6.11 -6.50 12.20
CA LEU A 123 -5.81 -7.91 12.49
C LEU A 123 -4.83 -8.53 11.50
N LEU A 124 -4.77 -8.01 10.25
CA LEU A 124 -3.79 -8.45 9.27
C LEU A 124 -2.36 -8.12 9.71
N PHE A 125 -2.15 -6.92 10.24
CA PHE A 125 -0.84 -6.51 10.78
C PHE A 125 -0.47 -7.37 11.98
N GLU A 126 -1.40 -7.56 12.92
CA GLU A 126 -1.19 -8.37 14.12
C GLU A 126 -0.85 -9.82 13.78
N ALA A 127 -1.59 -10.43 12.85
CA ALA A 127 -1.35 -11.79 12.39
C ALA A 127 0.04 -11.94 11.78
N VAL A 128 0.42 -11.06 10.83
CA VAL A 128 1.72 -11.11 10.14
C VAL A 128 2.86 -10.89 11.13
N GLN A 129 2.77 -9.87 11.98
CA GLN A 129 3.76 -9.59 13.02
C GLN A 129 3.99 -10.80 13.93
N SER A 130 2.91 -11.38 14.45
CA SER A 130 2.98 -12.53 15.36
C SER A 130 3.63 -13.74 14.72
N VAL A 131 3.36 -13.98 13.44
CA VAL A 131 3.92 -15.13 12.69
C VAL A 131 5.40 -14.94 12.41
N ILE A 132 5.81 -13.74 11.99
CA ILE A 132 7.22 -13.40 11.75
C ILE A 132 8.02 -13.57 13.05
N LEU A 133 7.61 -12.92 14.13
CA LEU A 133 8.32 -12.99 15.40
C LEU A 133 8.41 -14.44 15.91
N ARG A 134 7.33 -15.21 15.81
CA ARG A 134 7.31 -16.61 16.20
C ARG A 134 8.25 -17.48 15.38
N MET A 135 8.36 -17.23 14.06
CA MET A 135 9.29 -17.94 13.19
C MET A 135 10.75 -17.70 13.61
N PHE A 136 11.10 -16.46 13.97
CA PHE A 136 12.44 -16.13 14.41
C PHE A 136 12.73 -16.67 15.81
N HIS A 137 11.78 -16.57 16.75
CA HIS A 137 11.96 -17.07 18.11
C HIS A 137 11.99 -18.59 18.20
N LYS A 138 11.44 -19.32 17.23
CA LYS A 138 11.46 -20.78 17.21
C LYS A 138 12.85 -21.36 16.90
N ASP A 139 13.66 -20.63 16.15
CA ASP A 139 14.99 -21.11 15.73
C ASP A 139 15.98 -21.13 16.88
N ASN A 140 15.74 -20.37 17.95
CA ASN A 140 16.58 -20.37 19.13
C ASN A 140 15.74 -20.14 20.40
N LYS A 141 15.69 -21.13 21.28
CA LYS A 141 14.91 -21.05 22.52
C LYS A 141 15.58 -20.19 23.60
N THR A 142 16.89 -20.07 23.56
CA THR A 142 17.69 -19.35 24.57
C THR A 142 17.86 -17.88 24.24
N GLU A 143 17.92 -17.53 22.96
CA GLU A 143 18.12 -16.17 22.49
C GLU A 143 17.04 -15.79 21.48
N LYS A 144 16.19 -14.83 21.84
CA LYS A 144 15.11 -14.34 20.98
C LYS A 144 15.68 -13.35 19.96
N PHE A 145 15.80 -13.79 18.72
CA PHE A 145 16.17 -12.89 17.62
C PHE A 145 14.98 -12.04 17.21
N THR A 146 15.19 -10.73 17.13
CA THR A 146 14.18 -9.79 16.66
C THR A 146 14.59 -9.27 15.30
N PRO A 147 13.85 -9.60 14.23
CA PRO A 147 14.09 -9.08 12.89
C PRO A 147 13.58 -7.65 12.77
N GLY A 148 14.17 -6.88 11.84
CA GLY A 148 13.56 -5.64 11.34
C GLY A 148 12.53 -5.97 10.27
N PHE A 149 11.32 -5.37 10.34
CA PHE A 149 10.34 -5.49 9.28
C PHE A 149 9.46 -4.24 9.12
N ILE A 150 9.00 -4.04 7.89
CA ILE A 150 8.06 -2.98 7.52
C ILE A 150 6.84 -3.66 6.93
N LEU A 151 5.66 -3.37 7.48
CA LEU A 151 4.39 -3.88 6.98
C LEU A 151 3.61 -2.77 6.28
N VAL A 152 3.10 -3.06 5.09
CA VAL A 152 2.30 -2.12 4.29
C VAL A 152 1.02 -2.81 3.85
N LEU A 153 -0.11 -2.25 4.25
CA LEU A 153 -1.42 -2.74 3.83
C LEU A 153 -1.74 -2.24 2.42
N HIS A 154 -2.09 -3.17 1.56
CA HIS A 154 -2.78 -2.92 0.29
C HIS A 154 -4.19 -3.50 0.35
N THR A 155 -5.13 -2.82 -0.26
CA THR A 155 -6.55 -3.19 -0.21
C THR A 155 -7.15 -3.53 -1.57
N PHE A 156 -6.34 -3.55 -2.63
CA PHE A 156 -6.80 -3.81 -4.00
C PHE A 156 -5.76 -4.62 -4.79
N GLY A 157 -6.24 -5.40 -5.76
CA GLY A 157 -5.42 -6.11 -6.72
C GLY A 157 -4.94 -5.23 -7.88
N ARG A 158 -4.21 -5.81 -8.84
CA ARG A 158 -3.80 -5.13 -10.08
C ARG A 158 -5.00 -4.75 -10.96
N ASP A 159 -6.08 -5.51 -10.84
CA ASP A 159 -7.40 -5.31 -11.48
C ASP A 159 -8.32 -4.33 -10.73
N LEU A 160 -7.78 -3.65 -9.72
CA LEU A 160 -8.48 -2.72 -8.83
C LEU A 160 -9.56 -3.35 -7.94
N LYS A 161 -9.78 -4.67 -7.98
CA LYS A 161 -10.72 -5.34 -7.11
C LYS A 161 -10.26 -5.35 -5.66
N TRP A 162 -11.23 -5.32 -4.76
CA TRP A 162 -10.98 -5.42 -3.33
C TRP A 162 -10.23 -6.70 -2.97
N ASN A 163 -9.02 -6.54 -2.47
CA ASN A 163 -8.12 -7.63 -2.10
C ASN A 163 -7.15 -7.19 -1.02
N PRO A 164 -7.56 -7.16 0.26
CA PRO A 164 -6.67 -6.76 1.34
C PRO A 164 -5.55 -7.78 1.54
N HIS A 165 -4.32 -7.30 1.53
CA HIS A 165 -3.10 -8.08 1.72
C HIS A 165 -1.99 -7.23 2.32
N ILE A 166 -1.01 -7.88 2.95
CA ILE A 166 0.13 -7.20 3.56
C ILE A 166 1.38 -7.46 2.74
N HIS A 167 2.01 -6.38 2.28
CA HIS A 167 3.40 -6.40 1.86
C HIS A 167 4.31 -6.25 3.07
N CYS A 168 5.27 -7.13 3.19
CA CYS A 168 6.24 -7.12 4.27
C CYS A 168 7.65 -7.08 3.70
N LEU A 169 8.43 -6.07 4.07
CA LEU A 169 9.87 -6.09 3.92
C LEU A 169 10.47 -6.62 5.22
N LEU A 170 11.22 -7.70 5.15
CA LEU A 170 11.75 -8.42 6.29
C LEU A 170 13.26 -8.55 6.16
N SER A 171 14.02 -8.20 7.20
CA SER A 171 15.45 -8.48 7.24
C SER A 171 15.73 -9.98 7.30
N GLU A 172 16.70 -10.47 6.52
CA GLU A 172 17.14 -11.87 6.57
C GLU A 172 18.10 -12.10 7.76
N GLY A 173 17.60 -11.80 8.95
CA GLY A 173 18.31 -11.93 10.20
C GLY A 173 17.69 -11.05 11.28
N GLY A 174 18.24 -11.14 12.47
CA GLY A 174 17.78 -10.37 13.62
C GLY A 174 18.88 -10.14 14.66
N ILE A 175 18.59 -9.29 15.62
CA ILE A 175 19.44 -9.03 16.79
C ILE A 175 18.89 -9.80 17.97
N GLY A 176 19.76 -10.58 18.62
CA GLY A 176 19.44 -11.28 19.86
C GLY A 176 19.69 -10.44 21.11
N ASN A 177 19.49 -11.03 22.29
CA ASN A 177 19.71 -10.38 23.57
C ASN A 177 21.17 -9.95 23.79
N SER A 178 22.11 -10.65 23.15
CA SER A 178 23.54 -10.32 23.16
C SER A 178 23.89 -9.07 22.33
N GLY A 179 22.94 -8.50 21.59
CA GLY A 179 23.16 -7.40 20.65
C GLY A 179 23.84 -7.82 19.34
N LEU A 180 24.15 -9.11 19.16
CA LEU A 180 24.79 -9.61 17.97
C LEU A 180 23.77 -9.91 16.88
N TRP A 181 24.14 -9.57 15.63
CA TRP A 181 23.37 -9.92 14.44
C TRP A 181 23.54 -11.41 14.10
N ARG A 182 22.41 -12.06 13.83
CA ARG A 182 22.42 -13.41 13.26
C ARG A 182 21.60 -13.47 11.99
N ALA A 183 22.23 -13.94 10.91
CA ALA A 183 21.58 -14.14 9.63
C ALA A 183 20.62 -15.33 9.69
N LYS A 184 19.48 -15.19 9.00
CA LYS A 184 18.52 -16.26 8.77
C LYS A 184 18.34 -16.43 7.27
N THR A 185 18.90 -17.50 6.73
CA THR A 185 18.88 -17.80 5.28
C THR A 185 17.73 -18.69 4.86
N HIS A 186 17.21 -19.50 5.79
CA HIS A 186 16.12 -20.42 5.51
C HIS A 186 14.77 -19.91 6.06
N PHE A 187 13.79 -19.84 5.18
CA PHE A 187 12.41 -19.46 5.50
C PHE A 187 11.47 -20.61 5.17
N ASN A 188 10.79 -21.12 6.18
CA ASN A 188 9.84 -22.22 6.02
C ASN A 188 8.49 -21.67 5.55
N TYR A 189 8.22 -21.78 4.24
CA TYR A 189 6.98 -21.26 3.63
C TYR A 189 5.74 -22.01 4.09
N THR A 190 5.83 -23.32 4.25
CA THR A 190 4.71 -24.12 4.77
C THR A 190 4.32 -23.65 6.16
N TYR A 191 5.31 -23.38 7.01
CA TYR A 191 5.08 -22.79 8.32
C TYR A 191 4.40 -21.41 8.21
N LEU A 192 4.94 -20.51 7.36
CA LEU A 192 4.38 -19.16 7.21
C LEU A 192 2.92 -19.20 6.76
N ARG A 193 2.59 -20.03 5.75
CA ARG A 193 1.23 -20.17 5.23
C ARG A 193 0.25 -20.65 6.29
N ASN A 194 0.60 -21.75 6.97
CA ASN A 194 -0.24 -22.34 8.01
C ASN A 194 -0.36 -21.45 9.25
N ALA A 195 0.73 -20.86 9.70
CA ALA A 195 0.76 -19.97 10.85
C ALA A 195 -0.04 -18.68 10.59
N PHE A 196 0.06 -18.10 9.39
CA PHE A 196 -0.69 -16.90 9.02
C PHE A 196 -2.20 -17.17 8.97
N ARG A 197 -2.63 -18.26 8.29
CA ARG A 197 -4.04 -18.69 8.32
C ARG A 197 -4.55 -18.83 9.75
N THR A 198 -3.81 -19.57 10.58
CA THR A 198 -4.22 -19.85 11.95
C THR A 198 -4.28 -18.59 12.81
N ALA A 199 -3.26 -17.73 12.74
CA ALA A 199 -3.23 -16.48 13.50
C ALA A 199 -4.40 -15.57 13.12
N LEU A 200 -4.60 -15.35 11.81
CA LEU A 200 -5.67 -14.47 11.33
C LEU A 200 -7.05 -15.00 11.70
N LEU A 201 -7.34 -16.29 11.45
CA LEU A 201 -8.64 -16.86 11.75
C LEU A 201 -8.96 -16.87 13.25
N ASN A 202 -7.95 -17.03 14.12
CA ASN A 202 -8.13 -16.94 15.57
C ASN A 202 -8.44 -15.49 16.00
N LEU A 203 -7.74 -14.50 15.44
CA LEU A 203 -8.00 -13.10 15.73
C LEU A 203 -9.39 -12.66 15.25
N MET A 204 -9.79 -13.09 14.05
CA MET A 204 -11.13 -12.83 13.53
C MET A 204 -12.22 -13.48 14.37
N GLU A 205 -12.04 -14.74 14.81
CA GLU A 205 -13.00 -15.40 15.70
C GLU A 205 -13.12 -14.66 17.03
N LYS A 206 -12.01 -14.22 17.60
CA LYS A 206 -12.01 -13.43 18.84
C LYS A 206 -12.79 -12.11 18.69
N LYS A 207 -12.72 -11.46 17.54
CA LYS A 207 -13.40 -10.19 17.27
C LYS A 207 -14.85 -10.38 16.87
N LEU A 208 -15.16 -11.38 16.02
CA LEU A 208 -16.48 -11.62 15.42
C LEU A 208 -17.37 -12.60 16.23
N GLY A 209 -16.78 -13.32 17.17
CA GLY A 209 -17.50 -14.26 18.04
C GLY A 209 -17.83 -15.59 17.38
N SER A 210 -18.81 -16.28 17.95
CA SER A 210 -19.18 -17.66 17.58
C SER A 210 -19.75 -17.81 16.17
N SER A 211 -20.34 -16.76 15.59
CA SER A 211 -20.88 -16.75 14.23
C SER A 211 -19.80 -17.04 13.19
N PHE A 212 -18.55 -16.65 13.46
CA PHE A 212 -17.41 -16.85 12.55
C PHE A 212 -16.89 -18.30 12.53
N LYS A 213 -17.26 -19.16 13.50
CA LYS A 213 -16.76 -20.56 13.60
C LYS A 213 -16.98 -21.39 12.35
N LYS A 214 -18.13 -21.22 11.68
CA LYS A 214 -18.45 -21.96 10.44
C LYS A 214 -17.51 -21.54 9.30
N VAL A 215 -17.28 -20.26 9.14
CA VAL A 215 -16.34 -19.71 8.12
C VAL A 215 -14.93 -20.16 8.40
N LYS A 216 -14.49 -20.10 9.65
CA LYS A 216 -13.18 -20.60 10.09
C LYS A 216 -12.99 -22.06 9.75
N ALA A 217 -13.96 -22.92 10.07
CA ALA A 217 -13.91 -24.37 9.77
C ALA A 217 -13.82 -24.61 8.25
N LYS A 218 -14.57 -23.86 7.43
CA LYS A 218 -14.52 -23.93 5.98
C LYS A 218 -13.13 -23.54 5.46
N CYS A 219 -12.56 -22.45 5.94
CA CYS A 219 -11.19 -22.03 5.55
C CYS A 219 -10.14 -23.11 5.87
N TYR A 220 -10.24 -23.81 7.00
CA TYR A 220 -9.32 -24.91 7.30
C TYR A 220 -9.49 -26.10 6.36
N LYS A 221 -10.71 -26.41 5.95
CA LYS A 221 -11.01 -27.50 5.03
C LYS A 221 -10.49 -27.23 3.61
N GLU A 222 -10.67 -26.01 3.13
CA GLU A 222 -10.33 -25.62 1.74
C GLU A 222 -8.86 -25.27 1.59
N HIS A 223 -8.25 -24.64 2.59
CA HIS A 223 -6.85 -24.22 2.57
C HIS A 223 -5.98 -25.08 3.49
N LYS A 224 -5.89 -26.38 3.22
CA LYS A 224 -5.12 -27.35 4.05
C LYS A 224 -3.65 -26.93 4.20
N GLU A 225 -3.05 -26.32 3.16
CA GLU A 225 -1.67 -25.85 3.16
C GLU A 225 -1.48 -24.42 3.70
N GLY A 226 -2.54 -23.82 4.25
CA GLY A 226 -2.54 -22.42 4.72
C GLY A 226 -2.90 -21.41 3.66
N PHE A 227 -2.87 -20.11 4.02
CA PHE A 227 -3.10 -19.02 3.10
C PHE A 227 -1.87 -18.72 2.25
N TYR A 228 -2.07 -18.04 1.12
CA TYR A 228 -0.97 -17.74 0.22
C TYR A 228 0.03 -16.78 0.84
N VAL A 229 1.28 -17.21 0.88
CA VAL A 229 2.42 -16.36 1.27
C VAL A 229 3.48 -16.46 0.19
N TYR A 230 3.74 -15.32 -0.47
CA TYR A 230 4.84 -15.18 -1.39
C TYR A 230 6.05 -14.63 -0.64
N ALA A 231 7.22 -15.19 -0.86
CA ALA A 231 8.44 -14.72 -0.21
C ALA A 231 9.69 -15.14 -1.00
N LYS A 232 9.83 -14.66 -2.26
CA LYS A 232 11.07 -14.91 -3.01
C LYS A 232 12.25 -14.20 -2.36
N PRO A 233 13.43 -14.85 -2.31
CA PRO A 233 14.66 -14.18 -1.92
C PRO A 233 14.95 -13.07 -2.95
N ASN A 234 15.00 -11.84 -2.50
CA ASN A 234 15.54 -10.74 -3.29
C ASN A 234 16.92 -10.41 -2.77
N LYS A 235 17.96 -10.77 -3.51
CA LYS A 235 19.32 -10.32 -3.25
C LYS A 235 19.44 -8.84 -3.60
N CYS A 236 18.74 -7.99 -2.87
CA CYS A 236 18.65 -6.58 -3.18
C CYS A 236 19.40 -5.76 -2.13
N ASN A 237 20.24 -4.86 -2.62
CA ASN A 237 20.80 -3.74 -1.88
C ASN A 237 19.65 -2.94 -1.19
N PRO A 238 19.82 -2.43 0.05
CA PRO A 238 18.84 -1.63 0.78
C PRO A 238 18.22 -0.50 -0.03
N THR A 239 18.97 0.18 -0.89
CA THR A 239 18.47 1.25 -1.75
C THR A 239 17.46 0.76 -2.78
N VAL A 240 17.68 -0.41 -3.39
CA VAL A 240 16.76 -1.04 -4.35
C VAL A 240 15.50 -1.49 -3.63
N VAL A 241 15.66 -2.02 -2.44
CA VAL A 241 14.58 -2.46 -1.56
C VAL A 241 13.72 -1.28 -1.11
N ALA A 242 14.33 -0.17 -0.71
CA ALA A 242 13.61 1.05 -0.34
C ALA A 242 12.79 1.58 -1.52
N LYS A 243 13.36 1.64 -2.73
CA LYS A 243 12.63 2.02 -3.95
C LYS A 243 11.47 1.05 -4.26
N TYR A 244 11.66 -0.24 -4.02
CA TYR A 244 10.64 -1.25 -4.24
C TYR A 244 9.46 -1.06 -3.27
N ILE A 245 9.72 -0.92 -1.97
CA ILE A 245 8.69 -0.67 -0.95
C ILE A 245 8.05 0.71 -1.11
N GLY A 246 8.81 1.72 -1.52
CA GLY A 246 8.28 3.05 -1.80
C GLY A 246 7.15 3.03 -2.82
N ARG A 247 7.15 2.05 -3.76
CA ARG A 247 6.02 1.83 -4.68
C ARG A 247 4.72 1.50 -3.96
N TYR A 248 4.78 0.92 -2.78
CA TYR A 248 3.60 0.51 -2.02
C TYR A 248 3.21 1.54 -0.94
N LEU A 249 4.13 2.40 -0.51
CA LEU A 249 3.90 3.32 0.61
C LEU A 249 3.04 4.53 0.27
N GLY A 250 2.97 4.96 -0.98
CA GLY A 250 2.34 6.24 -1.30
C GLY A 250 1.81 6.42 -2.72
N ARG A 251 1.90 5.41 -3.59
CA ARG A 251 1.34 5.55 -4.93
C ARG A 251 -0.18 5.57 -4.91
N PRO A 252 -0.79 6.36 -5.79
CA PRO A 252 -2.21 6.23 -6.09
C PRO A 252 -2.54 4.78 -6.47
N VAL A 253 -3.80 4.38 -6.26
CA VAL A 253 -4.30 3.04 -6.57
C VAL A 253 -4.02 2.65 -8.02
N ILE A 254 -4.14 3.61 -8.94
CA ILE A 254 -3.80 3.47 -10.35
C ILE A 254 -2.81 4.56 -10.75
N ALA A 255 -1.77 4.19 -11.48
CA ALA A 255 -0.90 5.17 -12.14
C ALA A 255 -1.62 5.71 -13.39
N THR A 256 -1.52 7.01 -13.63
CA THR A 256 -2.15 7.64 -14.82
C THR A 256 -1.67 7.04 -16.13
N SER A 257 -0.42 6.58 -16.18
CA SER A 257 0.13 5.87 -17.34
C SER A 257 -0.54 4.51 -17.65
N ARG A 258 -1.38 4.01 -16.75
CA ARG A 258 -2.17 2.79 -16.97
C ARG A 258 -3.58 3.07 -17.50
N ILE A 259 -3.98 4.33 -17.56
CA ILE A 259 -5.25 4.75 -18.14
C ILE A 259 -5.01 4.99 -19.63
N ASP A 260 -5.62 4.17 -20.47
CA ASP A 260 -5.46 4.21 -21.92
C ASP A 260 -6.38 5.24 -22.56
N SER A 261 -7.63 5.32 -22.07
CA SER A 261 -8.62 6.29 -22.55
C SER A 261 -9.70 6.60 -21.52
N TYR A 262 -10.33 7.74 -21.69
CA TYR A 262 -11.53 8.19 -20.99
C TYR A 262 -12.39 8.97 -21.98
N ASP A 263 -13.66 8.56 -22.15
CA ASP A 263 -14.60 9.15 -23.10
C ASP A 263 -15.73 9.99 -22.45
N GLY A 264 -15.63 10.22 -21.15
CA GLY A 264 -16.67 10.90 -20.33
C GLY A 264 -17.53 9.93 -19.53
N GLU A 265 -17.66 8.68 -19.96
CA GLU A 265 -18.42 7.64 -19.28
C GLU A 265 -17.57 6.41 -18.88
N ASN A 266 -16.73 5.96 -19.80
CA ASN A 266 -15.95 4.76 -19.66
C ASN A 266 -14.46 5.07 -19.52
N VAL A 267 -13.80 4.36 -18.61
CA VAL A 267 -12.36 4.40 -18.41
C VAL A 267 -11.76 3.07 -18.86
N THR A 268 -10.89 3.10 -19.87
CA THR A 268 -10.11 1.94 -20.28
C THR A 268 -8.74 2.01 -19.64
N PHE A 269 -8.32 0.92 -19.00
CA PHE A 269 -6.99 0.81 -18.39
C PHE A 269 -6.42 -0.59 -18.55
N HIS A 270 -5.10 -0.70 -18.56
CA HIS A 270 -4.38 -1.95 -18.67
C HIS A 270 -3.71 -2.37 -17.36
N TYR A 271 -3.54 -3.67 -17.19
CA TYR A 271 -2.74 -4.27 -16.10
C TYR A 271 -2.17 -5.61 -16.52
N ASN A 272 -0.98 -5.94 -16.04
CA ASN A 272 -0.35 -7.25 -16.30
C ASN A 272 -0.93 -8.28 -15.33
N ARG A 273 -1.38 -9.41 -15.86
CA ARG A 273 -1.76 -10.58 -15.07
C ARG A 273 -0.50 -11.29 -14.57
N HIS A 274 -0.63 -12.07 -13.50
CA HIS A 274 0.50 -12.88 -13.00
C HIS A 274 0.96 -13.95 -13.99
N GLU A 275 0.07 -14.37 -14.89
CA GLU A 275 0.30 -15.40 -15.90
C GLU A 275 1.09 -14.86 -17.11
N ASP A 276 1.12 -13.54 -17.28
CA ASP A 276 1.76 -12.84 -18.39
C ASP A 276 3.20 -12.38 -18.06
N ASP A 277 3.68 -12.64 -16.83
CA ASP A 277 5.05 -12.35 -16.38
C ASP A 277 6.05 -13.47 -16.77
N GLN A 278 5.74 -14.29 -17.81
CA GLN A 278 6.64 -15.31 -18.36
C GLN A 278 7.49 -14.76 -19.49
#